data_4dcf2b9a9ce89c9ac5fa4ab891c833fe
#
_entry.id   4dcf2b9a9ce89c9ac5fa4ab891c833fe
#
_cell.length_a   1.000
_cell.length_b   1.000
_cell.length_c   1.000
_cell.angle_alpha   90.00
_cell.angle_beta   90.00
_cell.angle_gamma   90.00
#
_symmetry.space_group_name_H-M   'P 1'
#
loop_
_entity.id
_entity.type
_entity.pdbx_description
1 polymer ?
#
loop_
_entity_poly.entity_id
_entity_poly.type
_entity_poly.pdbx_seq_one_letter_code
_entity_poly.pdbx_strand_id
1 'polypeptide(L)'
;PKPSSAASDVYKRQHQAMEGFIHNLNTMHSRGGNQVVFSSINYGTDTSPEGRMVIEELLKATIEGLGTRGEVPVFPIQIFKVKDGVSYSEEDYKKAMENFEAALEGKMEFQAPNFDLFLKACRTTAKALFPNFMFLDTPYNKNEKWDIKDPKRYRYELATMGCRTRVYENIAGEKSSLGRGNLSFTTMNMPRLAIEARIKAESLEESGKKEAIERKAKEIFMESVHALSELIAEQLYARYQYQRTALARQFPFMMGNDVWKGGGKLSPNDQVGDVLRQGTLGIGFIGGHNAMMALYGEGHAHSQKAWDTLFEAVTEMNKVADEYKQKYQLNFSVLATPAEGLSGRFTRMDRRKYGIIPGVTDNDYYVNSFHVDVKEPITITEKIKREAPFHAITRGGHITYVELDGEAQKNVKAIAKIVKVMHDEGIGYGSINHPVDTCQACGYKGVIYDKCPVCQSENIMRMRRITGYLTGDLSTWNSAKRAEERDRVKHG
;
A
#
# COMPACT_ATOMS: atom_id res chain seq x y z
N PRO A 1 -18.67 34.94 27.92
CA PRO A 1 -18.70 34.71 26.45
C PRO A 1 -20.00 34.03 26.05
N LYS A 2 -20.57 34.43 24.92
CA LYS A 2 -21.76 33.78 24.40
C LYS A 2 -21.43 32.30 24.09
N PRO A 3 -22.35 31.33 24.28
CA PRO A 3 -22.06 29.91 24.02
C PRO A 3 -21.48 29.61 22.63
N SER A 4 -21.82 30.43 21.63
CA SER A 4 -21.32 30.36 20.27
C SER A 4 -19.82 30.69 20.14
N SER A 5 -19.24 31.48 21.04
CA SER A 5 -17.81 31.82 20.99
C SER A 5 -16.95 30.71 21.58
N ALA A 6 -17.40 30.05 22.66
CA ALA A 6 -16.69 28.95 23.28
C ALA A 6 -16.60 27.72 22.34
N ALA A 7 -17.71 27.38 21.67
CA ALA A 7 -17.70 26.29 20.66
C ALA A 7 -16.77 26.64 19.49
N SER A 8 -16.81 27.86 18.96
CA SER A 8 -15.91 28.35 17.91
C SER A 8 -14.44 28.26 18.34
N ASP A 9 -14.11 28.57 19.59
CA ASP A 9 -12.74 28.51 20.10
C ASP A 9 -12.23 27.07 20.27
N VAL A 10 -13.13 26.15 20.67
CA VAL A 10 -12.81 24.70 20.71
C VAL A 10 -12.50 24.17 19.32
N TYR A 11 -13.36 24.43 18.33
CA TYR A 11 -13.11 24.00 16.94
C TYR A 11 -11.81 24.59 16.37
N LYS A 12 -11.52 25.84 16.61
CA LYS A 12 -10.25 26.46 16.16
C LYS A 12 -9.04 25.78 16.78
N ARG A 13 -9.08 25.45 18.07
CA ARG A 13 -7.97 24.75 18.75
C ARG A 13 -7.76 23.32 18.22
N GLN A 14 -8.83 22.63 17.90
CA GLN A 14 -8.76 21.28 17.35
C GLN A 14 -8.19 21.28 15.94
N HIS A 15 -8.66 22.18 15.09
CA HIS A 15 -8.12 22.37 13.76
C HIS A 15 -6.62 22.68 13.81
N GLN A 16 -6.23 23.65 14.64
CA GLN A 16 -4.84 24.02 14.85
C GLN A 16 -3.99 22.88 15.39
N ALA A 17 -4.55 22.00 16.22
CA ALA A 17 -3.86 20.79 16.69
C ALA A 17 -3.59 19.79 15.54
N MET A 18 -4.53 19.61 14.60
CA MET A 18 -4.34 18.76 13.43
C MET A 18 -3.37 19.38 12.41
N GLU A 19 -3.43 20.68 12.19
CA GLU A 19 -2.40 21.41 11.42
C GLU A 19 -1.01 21.19 12.01
N GLY A 20 -0.86 21.41 13.32
CA GLY A 20 0.40 21.19 14.04
C GLY A 20 0.89 19.75 13.96
N PHE A 21 -0.03 18.77 14.06
CA PHE A 21 0.29 17.35 13.90
C PHE A 21 0.86 17.05 12.51
N ILE A 22 0.18 17.46 11.45
CA ILE A 22 0.62 17.25 10.08
C ILE A 22 1.94 18.00 9.83
N HIS A 23 2.03 19.26 10.24
CA HIS A 23 3.24 20.08 10.08
C HIS A 23 4.45 19.42 10.74
N ASN A 24 4.33 18.99 11.99
CA ASN A 24 5.42 18.35 12.73
C ASN A 24 5.90 17.07 12.04
N LEU A 25 5.00 16.24 11.52
CA LEU A 25 5.37 15.00 10.82
C LEU A 25 6.07 15.25 9.48
N ASN A 26 5.97 16.44 8.90
CA ASN A 26 6.63 16.80 7.64
C ASN A 26 7.90 17.65 7.84
N THR A 27 8.11 18.24 9.01
CA THR A 27 9.22 19.16 9.27
C THR A 27 10.20 18.68 10.34
N MET A 28 9.76 17.81 11.25
CA MET A 28 10.63 17.27 12.29
C MET A 28 11.52 16.15 11.74
N HIS A 29 12.81 16.39 11.76
CA HIS A 29 13.80 15.40 11.33
C HIS A 29 14.19 14.50 12.50
N SER A 30 14.07 13.17 12.27
CA SER A 30 14.61 12.14 13.13
C SER A 30 15.98 11.69 12.67
N ARG A 31 16.74 10.92 13.04
CA ARG A 31 17.97 10.34 12.46
C ARG A 31 18.91 11.32 11.76
N GLY A 32 19.82 11.85 12.48
CA GLY A 32 20.94 12.63 11.92
C GLY A 32 20.54 13.91 11.19
N GLY A 33 19.31 14.36 11.38
CA GLY A 33 18.81 15.62 10.83
C GLY A 33 18.39 15.59 9.35
N ASN A 34 18.40 14.42 8.69
CA ASN A 34 18.18 14.34 7.23
C ASN A 34 16.96 13.53 6.82
N GLN A 35 16.22 12.88 7.74
CA GLN A 35 15.05 12.09 7.41
C GLN A 35 13.84 12.49 8.24
N VAL A 36 12.74 12.75 7.58
CA VAL A 36 11.42 12.87 8.19
C VAL A 36 10.98 11.52 8.73
N VAL A 37 10.24 11.49 9.83
CA VAL A 37 9.69 10.27 10.42
C VAL A 37 8.68 9.65 9.46
N PHE A 38 8.94 8.45 8.98
CA PHE A 38 7.98 7.69 8.18
C PHE A 38 6.84 7.23 9.09
N SER A 39 5.70 7.86 8.98
CA SER A 39 4.54 7.66 9.84
C SER A 39 3.29 7.36 9.03
N SER A 40 2.36 6.61 9.64
CA SER A 40 1.02 6.38 9.09
C SER A 40 -0.04 6.47 10.18
N ILE A 41 -1.25 6.84 9.78
CA ILE A 41 -2.43 6.89 10.65
C ILE A 41 -3.59 6.17 9.98
N ASN A 42 -4.28 5.32 10.76
CA ASN A 42 -5.44 4.56 10.32
C ASN A 42 -6.67 5.04 11.07
N TYR A 43 -7.74 5.44 10.36
CA TYR A 43 -8.95 6.00 10.94
C TYR A 43 -10.18 5.73 10.06
N GLY A 44 -11.37 6.12 10.51
CA GLY A 44 -12.62 5.99 9.75
C GLY A 44 -13.75 5.27 10.50
N THR A 45 -13.43 4.48 11.52
CA THR A 45 -14.39 3.61 12.23
C THR A 45 -14.82 4.12 13.61
N ASP A 46 -14.17 5.15 14.15
CA ASP A 46 -14.61 5.77 15.40
C ASP A 46 -15.88 6.59 15.19
N THR A 47 -16.92 6.21 15.90
CA THR A 47 -18.26 6.84 15.83
C THR A 47 -18.55 7.76 16.99
N SER A 48 -17.62 7.91 17.96
CA SER A 48 -17.75 8.88 19.03
C SER A 48 -17.71 10.32 18.49
N PRO A 49 -18.39 11.27 19.11
CA PRO A 49 -18.32 12.67 18.69
C PRO A 49 -16.88 13.19 18.59
N GLU A 50 -16.03 12.83 19.54
CA GLU A 50 -14.63 13.21 19.61
C GLU A 50 -13.81 12.59 18.47
N GLY A 51 -13.98 11.28 18.24
CA GLY A 51 -13.29 10.57 17.16
C GLY A 51 -13.68 11.07 15.79
N ARG A 52 -14.98 11.28 15.55
CA ARG A 52 -15.48 11.87 14.30
C ARG A 52 -14.90 13.26 14.05
N MET A 53 -14.86 14.09 15.09
CA MET A 53 -14.28 15.43 15.02
C MET A 53 -12.79 15.40 14.66
N VAL A 54 -12.00 14.52 15.30
CA VAL A 54 -10.57 14.35 14.97
C VAL A 54 -10.39 13.93 13.50
N ILE A 55 -11.21 13.00 13.02
CA ILE A 55 -11.18 12.56 11.61
C ILE A 55 -11.49 13.74 10.68
N GLU A 56 -12.53 14.48 10.97
CA GLU A 56 -12.96 15.62 10.15
C GLU A 56 -11.88 16.71 10.08
N GLU A 57 -11.32 17.11 11.22
CA GLU A 57 -10.29 18.14 11.27
C GLU A 57 -8.98 17.69 10.65
N LEU A 58 -8.61 16.40 10.76
CA LEU A 58 -7.47 15.82 10.06
C LEU A 58 -7.65 15.92 8.52
N LEU A 59 -8.83 15.56 8.02
CA LEU A 59 -9.16 15.65 6.59
C LEU A 59 -9.12 17.10 6.09
N LYS A 60 -9.65 18.05 6.86
CA LYS A 60 -9.62 19.49 6.53
C LYS A 60 -8.17 20.01 6.47
N ALA A 61 -7.38 19.77 7.53
CA ALA A 61 -5.99 20.19 7.58
C ALA A 61 -5.14 19.60 6.45
N THR A 62 -5.45 18.36 6.02
CA THR A 62 -4.80 17.72 4.88
C THR A 62 -5.11 18.42 3.56
N ILE A 63 -6.35 18.88 3.35
CA ILE A 63 -6.76 19.63 2.16
C ILE A 63 -6.12 21.02 2.14
N GLU A 64 -6.06 21.70 3.29
CA GLU A 64 -5.44 23.02 3.43
C GLU A 64 -3.94 22.94 3.18
N GLY A 65 -3.30 21.85 3.62
CA GLY A 65 -1.91 21.55 3.34
C GLY A 65 -0.93 22.34 4.21
N LEU A 66 0.35 22.33 3.81
CA LEU A 66 1.45 22.89 4.59
C LEU A 66 1.78 24.34 4.19
N GLY A 67 2.02 25.17 5.19
CA GLY A 67 2.50 26.53 5.01
C GLY A 67 1.52 27.44 4.27
N THR A 68 1.97 28.62 3.91
CA THR A 68 1.14 29.67 3.26
C THR A 68 0.69 29.29 1.85
N ARG A 69 1.36 28.33 1.21
CA ARG A 69 1.02 27.84 -0.15
C ARG A 69 0.12 26.62 -0.13
N GLY A 70 -0.14 26.05 1.06
CA GLY A 70 -0.96 24.83 1.21
C GLY A 70 -0.37 23.65 0.47
N GLU A 71 0.93 23.40 0.58
CA GLU A 71 1.60 22.27 -0.07
C GLU A 71 1.02 20.93 0.44
N VAL A 72 0.88 19.95 -0.47
CA VAL A 72 0.34 18.65 -0.10
C VAL A 72 1.29 17.96 0.91
N PRO A 73 0.80 17.55 2.10
CA PRO A 73 1.62 16.87 3.07
C PRO A 73 1.99 15.46 2.59
N VAL A 74 3.23 15.04 2.83
CA VAL A 74 3.70 13.69 2.53
C VAL A 74 3.37 12.73 3.67
N PHE A 75 3.46 13.19 4.91
CA PHE A 75 3.20 12.44 6.13
C PHE A 75 2.12 13.09 7.01
N PRO A 76 1.41 12.28 7.79
CA PRO A 76 1.42 10.82 7.82
C PRO A 76 0.79 10.22 6.56
N ILE A 77 1.17 9.01 6.17
CA ILE A 77 0.38 8.24 5.21
C ILE A 77 -0.97 7.97 5.85
N GLN A 78 -2.03 8.47 5.24
CA GLN A 78 -3.38 8.38 5.78
C GLN A 78 -4.13 7.22 5.17
N ILE A 79 -4.83 6.46 6.02
CA ILE A 79 -5.55 5.26 5.64
C ILE A 79 -6.95 5.34 6.22
N PHE A 80 -7.94 5.52 5.34
CA PHE A 80 -9.35 5.52 5.71
C PHE A 80 -9.88 4.09 5.68
N LYS A 81 -10.40 3.62 6.82
CA LYS A 81 -11.00 2.30 6.96
C LYS A 81 -12.45 2.32 6.48
N VAL A 82 -12.71 1.57 5.42
CA VAL A 82 -14.05 1.33 4.90
C VAL A 82 -14.62 0.11 5.62
N LYS A 83 -15.71 0.33 6.37
CA LYS A 83 -16.39 -0.70 7.17
C LYS A 83 -17.89 -0.61 6.96
N ASP A 84 -18.49 -1.71 6.50
CA ASP A 84 -19.92 -1.80 6.27
C ASP A 84 -20.72 -1.54 7.55
N GLY A 85 -21.76 -0.74 7.41
CA GLY A 85 -22.61 -0.29 8.53
C GLY A 85 -21.98 0.79 9.42
N VAL A 86 -20.75 1.23 9.17
CA VAL A 86 -20.05 2.27 9.95
C VAL A 86 -19.63 3.43 9.08
N SER A 87 -18.66 3.25 8.19
CA SER A 87 -18.17 4.28 7.29
C SER A 87 -18.61 4.08 5.84
N TYR A 88 -19.31 2.99 5.56
CA TYR A 88 -19.88 2.68 4.25
C TYR A 88 -21.20 1.95 4.39
N SER A 89 -22.09 2.15 3.44
CA SER A 89 -23.34 1.40 3.25
C SER A 89 -23.71 1.49 1.77
N GLU A 90 -24.17 0.39 1.20
CA GLU A 90 -24.60 0.36 -0.21
C GLU A 90 -25.83 1.24 -0.45
N GLU A 91 -26.75 1.28 0.53
CA GLU A 91 -27.94 2.12 0.45
C GLU A 91 -27.58 3.61 0.53
N ASP A 92 -26.71 3.99 1.47
CA ASP A 92 -26.22 5.36 1.59
C ASP A 92 -25.44 5.79 0.36
N TYR A 93 -24.64 4.88 -0.22
CA TYR A 93 -23.92 5.13 -1.46
C TYR A 93 -24.88 5.43 -2.61
N LYS A 94 -25.92 4.60 -2.82
CA LYS A 94 -26.93 4.82 -3.87
C LYS A 94 -27.64 6.17 -3.66
N LYS A 95 -28.09 6.43 -2.44
CA LYS A 95 -28.71 7.71 -2.07
C LYS A 95 -27.81 8.90 -2.35
N ALA A 96 -26.53 8.82 -2.00
CA ALA A 96 -25.56 9.88 -2.28
C ALA A 96 -25.32 10.09 -3.80
N MET A 97 -25.35 9.01 -4.60
CA MET A 97 -25.16 9.12 -6.05
C MET A 97 -26.30 9.79 -6.79
N GLU A 98 -27.51 9.82 -6.22
CA GLU A 98 -28.66 10.55 -6.77
C GLU A 98 -28.46 12.07 -6.71
N ASN A 99 -27.89 12.58 -5.62
CA ASN A 99 -27.56 14.00 -5.47
C ASN A 99 -26.21 14.17 -4.76
N PHE A 100 -25.15 13.91 -5.48
CA PHE A 100 -23.80 13.83 -4.93
C PHE A 100 -23.31 15.15 -4.32
N GLU A 101 -23.64 16.28 -4.91
CA GLU A 101 -23.25 17.60 -4.39
C GLU A 101 -23.91 17.88 -3.04
N ALA A 102 -25.21 17.61 -2.90
CA ALA A 102 -25.92 17.75 -1.64
C ALA A 102 -25.36 16.82 -0.55
N ALA A 103 -25.00 15.58 -0.93
CA ALA A 103 -24.36 14.62 -0.05
C ALA A 103 -23.00 15.12 0.44
N LEU A 104 -22.17 15.62 -0.47
CA LEU A 104 -20.82 16.12 -0.18
C LEU A 104 -20.83 17.40 0.68
N GLU A 105 -21.87 18.22 0.55
CA GLU A 105 -22.09 19.44 1.35
C GLU A 105 -22.72 19.16 2.72
N GLY A 106 -23.00 17.89 3.06
CA GLY A 106 -23.61 17.51 4.33
C GLY A 106 -25.10 17.86 4.45
N LYS A 107 -25.80 18.04 3.33
CA LYS A 107 -27.24 18.33 3.27
C LYS A 107 -28.12 17.07 3.25
N MET A 108 -27.52 15.90 3.40
CA MET A 108 -28.19 14.60 3.42
C MET A 108 -27.83 13.85 4.70
N GLU A 109 -28.80 13.11 5.22
CA GLU A 109 -28.60 12.19 6.34
C GLU A 109 -28.37 10.78 5.84
N PHE A 110 -27.53 10.03 6.52
CA PHE A 110 -27.12 8.66 6.17
C PHE A 110 -27.35 7.71 7.34
N GLN A 111 -27.51 6.41 7.04
CA GLN A 111 -27.69 5.38 8.05
C GLN A 111 -26.37 4.99 8.70
N ALA A 112 -25.31 4.83 7.88
CA ALA A 112 -23.99 4.56 8.40
C ALA A 112 -23.41 5.84 9.05
N PRO A 113 -23.05 5.79 10.34
CA PRO A 113 -22.76 7.01 11.13
C PRO A 113 -21.56 7.81 10.61
N ASN A 114 -20.65 7.19 9.88
CA ASN A 114 -19.45 7.84 9.32
C ASN A 114 -19.45 7.90 7.79
N PHE A 115 -20.59 7.72 7.13
CA PHE A 115 -20.65 7.79 5.67
C PHE A 115 -20.35 9.21 5.14
N ASP A 116 -20.75 10.24 5.86
CA ASP A 116 -20.36 11.62 5.56
C ASP A 116 -18.84 11.83 5.59
N LEU A 117 -18.15 11.18 6.55
CA LEU A 117 -16.68 11.18 6.63
C LEU A 117 -16.04 10.41 5.48
N PHE A 118 -16.67 9.33 5.00
CA PHE A 118 -16.25 8.63 3.79
C PHE A 118 -16.29 9.56 2.56
N LEU A 119 -17.35 10.33 2.38
CA LEU A 119 -17.44 11.31 1.28
C LEU A 119 -16.37 12.41 1.42
N LYS A 120 -16.14 12.90 2.64
CA LYS A 120 -15.05 13.85 2.92
C LYS A 120 -13.68 13.24 2.64
N ALA A 121 -13.45 11.96 2.97
CA ALA A 121 -12.23 11.24 2.63
C ALA A 121 -12.03 11.16 1.11
N CYS A 122 -13.06 10.83 0.33
CA CYS A 122 -13.00 10.85 -1.13
C CYS A 122 -12.64 12.25 -1.67
N ARG A 123 -13.22 13.31 -1.09
CA ARG A 123 -12.88 14.70 -1.44
C ARG A 123 -11.43 15.03 -1.12
N THR A 124 -10.92 14.57 0.02
CA THR A 124 -9.54 14.81 0.44
C THR A 124 -8.58 14.07 -0.48
N THR A 125 -8.85 12.80 -0.83
CA THR A 125 -8.08 12.04 -1.81
C THR A 125 -8.02 12.75 -3.16
N ALA A 126 -9.14 13.31 -3.64
CA ALA A 126 -9.19 14.07 -4.88
C ALA A 126 -8.30 15.32 -4.85
N LYS A 127 -8.05 15.91 -3.68
CA LYS A 127 -7.27 17.15 -3.53
C LYS A 127 -5.82 16.95 -3.10
N ALA A 128 -5.55 15.90 -2.32
CA ALA A 128 -4.29 15.74 -1.61
C ALA A 128 -3.65 14.34 -1.73
N LEU A 129 -4.14 13.45 -2.63
CA LEU A 129 -3.64 12.08 -2.81
C LEU A 129 -3.88 11.14 -1.62
N PHE A 130 -4.35 11.64 -0.50
CA PHE A 130 -4.70 10.92 0.72
C PHE A 130 -6.12 11.26 1.16
N PRO A 131 -6.76 10.34 1.92
CA PRO A 131 -6.29 9.03 2.36
C PRO A 131 -6.32 7.96 1.27
N ASN A 132 -5.57 6.86 1.50
CA ASN A 132 -5.83 5.57 0.87
C ASN A 132 -7.02 4.89 1.56
N PHE A 133 -7.54 3.83 0.94
CA PHE A 133 -8.72 3.11 1.45
C PHE A 133 -8.39 1.68 1.82
N MET A 134 -8.78 1.27 3.03
CA MET A 134 -8.63 -0.09 3.53
C MET A 134 -10.01 -0.69 3.78
N PHE A 135 -10.26 -1.87 3.24
CA PHE A 135 -11.56 -2.53 3.29
C PHE A 135 -11.54 -3.63 4.36
N LEU A 136 -12.27 -3.40 5.46
CA LEU A 136 -12.26 -4.30 6.62
C LEU A 136 -13.17 -5.52 6.46
N ASP A 137 -14.09 -5.51 5.51
CA ASP A 137 -15.08 -6.57 5.33
C ASP A 137 -14.68 -7.62 4.29
N THR A 138 -13.51 -7.48 3.66
CA THR A 138 -12.97 -8.57 2.85
C THR A 138 -12.71 -9.80 3.72
N PRO A 139 -12.91 -11.04 3.21
CA PRO A 139 -12.83 -12.26 4.03
C PRO A 139 -11.54 -12.41 4.82
N TYR A 140 -10.41 -11.95 4.27
CA TYR A 140 -9.09 -12.03 4.90
C TYR A 140 -8.78 -10.86 5.86
N ASN A 141 -9.54 -9.75 5.79
CA ASN A 141 -9.41 -8.60 6.73
C ASN A 141 -10.44 -8.64 7.85
N LYS A 142 -11.54 -9.36 7.65
CA LYS A 142 -12.61 -9.48 8.64
C LYS A 142 -12.12 -10.13 9.93
N ASN A 143 -12.61 -9.62 11.05
CA ASN A 143 -12.42 -10.23 12.36
C ASN A 143 -13.79 -10.56 12.98
N GLU A 144 -13.98 -11.81 13.33
CA GLU A 144 -15.24 -12.33 13.87
C GLU A 144 -15.59 -11.75 15.26
N LYS A 145 -14.57 -11.28 16.00
CA LYS A 145 -14.74 -10.65 17.32
C LYS A 145 -15.11 -9.17 17.24
N TRP A 146 -15.10 -8.58 16.03
CA TRP A 146 -15.41 -7.18 15.87
C TRP A 146 -16.92 -6.95 16.09
N ASP A 147 -17.28 -6.08 17.02
CA ASP A 147 -18.65 -5.68 17.32
C ASP A 147 -18.71 -4.16 17.46
N ILE A 148 -19.66 -3.52 16.76
CA ILE A 148 -19.88 -2.07 16.81
C ILE A 148 -20.19 -1.57 18.23
N LYS A 149 -20.74 -2.43 19.08
CA LYS A 149 -21.09 -2.11 20.47
C LYS A 149 -19.89 -2.18 21.41
N ASP A 150 -18.81 -2.84 21.02
CA ASP A 150 -17.61 -2.91 21.84
C ASP A 150 -16.80 -1.60 21.71
N PRO A 151 -16.62 -0.82 22.78
CA PRO A 151 -15.82 0.40 22.76
C PRO A 151 -14.32 0.12 22.47
N LYS A 152 -13.90 -1.14 22.60
CA LYS A 152 -12.53 -1.58 22.31
C LYS A 152 -12.41 -2.31 20.97
N ARG A 153 -13.42 -2.23 20.08
CA ARG A 153 -13.44 -2.90 18.76
C ARG A 153 -12.26 -2.56 17.88
N TYR A 154 -11.60 -1.43 18.08
CA TYR A 154 -10.39 -1.05 17.38
C TYR A 154 -9.26 -2.09 17.49
N ARG A 155 -9.26 -2.94 18.52
CA ARG A 155 -8.32 -4.05 18.70
C ARG A 155 -8.45 -5.12 17.63
N TYR A 156 -9.63 -5.26 17.06
CA TYR A 156 -9.98 -6.27 16.08
C TYR A 156 -9.97 -5.72 14.66
N GLU A 157 -9.52 -4.50 14.48
CA GLU A 157 -9.37 -3.87 13.18
C GLU A 157 -7.96 -4.01 12.67
N LEU A 158 -7.86 -4.32 11.37
CA LEU A 158 -6.58 -4.26 10.67
C LEU A 158 -6.08 -2.81 10.64
N ALA A 159 -4.78 -2.65 10.85
CA ALA A 159 -4.05 -1.42 10.54
C ALA A 159 -2.86 -1.75 9.64
N THR A 160 -2.70 -0.98 8.58
CA THR A 160 -1.56 -1.10 7.66
C THR A 160 -0.47 -0.12 8.10
N MET A 161 0.78 -0.56 8.02
CA MET A 161 1.94 0.28 8.27
C MET A 161 2.54 0.77 6.95
N GLY A 162 2.76 2.07 6.86
CA GLY A 162 3.33 2.69 5.69
C GLY A 162 2.51 2.46 4.42
N CYS A 163 3.18 2.10 3.33
CA CYS A 163 2.54 2.00 2.02
C CYS A 163 1.76 0.71 1.80
N ARG A 164 2.08 -0.42 2.46
CA ARG A 164 1.36 -1.69 2.25
C ARG A 164 1.57 -2.78 3.28
N THR A 165 2.47 -2.63 4.25
CA THR A 165 2.78 -3.70 5.20
C THR A 165 1.58 -4.00 6.09
N ARG A 166 1.17 -5.26 6.08
CA ARG A 166 0.01 -5.77 6.81
C ARG A 166 0.50 -6.72 7.90
N VAL A 167 0.17 -6.41 9.15
CA VAL A 167 0.46 -7.23 10.32
C VAL A 167 -0.86 -7.48 11.04
N TYR A 168 -1.41 -8.68 10.92
CA TYR A 168 -2.74 -8.94 11.46
C TYR A 168 -2.93 -10.36 12.00
N GLU A 169 -2.83 -11.40 11.16
CA GLU A 169 -2.87 -12.79 11.61
C GLU A 169 -1.75 -13.04 12.61
N ASN A 170 -2.01 -13.87 13.63
CA ASN A 170 -1.05 -14.08 14.71
C ASN A 170 -1.14 -15.48 15.29
N ILE A 171 -0.18 -16.34 14.93
CA ILE A 171 -0.08 -17.69 15.52
C ILE A 171 0.40 -17.64 16.98
N ALA A 172 1.10 -16.57 17.37
CA ALA A 172 1.63 -16.38 18.71
C ALA A 172 0.68 -15.64 19.66
N GLY A 173 -0.54 -15.32 19.22
CA GLY A 173 -1.49 -14.58 20.04
C GLY A 173 -2.76 -14.18 19.31
N GLU A 174 -3.37 -13.09 19.72
CA GLU A 174 -4.62 -12.59 19.17
C GLU A 174 -4.42 -11.99 17.76
N LYS A 175 -5.37 -12.23 16.85
CA LYS A 175 -5.46 -11.57 15.54
C LYS A 175 -5.70 -10.07 15.71
N SER A 176 -4.64 -9.28 15.61
CA SER A 176 -4.65 -7.83 15.85
C SER A 176 -3.40 -7.21 15.24
N SER A 177 -3.48 -5.92 14.90
CA SER A 177 -2.32 -5.13 14.46
C SER A 177 -1.61 -4.41 15.62
N LEU A 178 -2.23 -4.34 16.81
CA LEU A 178 -1.74 -3.52 17.92
C LEU A 178 -0.48 -4.10 18.56
N GLY A 179 0.50 -3.23 18.79
CA GLY A 179 1.76 -3.58 19.46
C GLY A 179 2.61 -4.59 18.69
N ARG A 180 2.48 -4.63 17.36
CA ARG A 180 3.15 -5.58 16.49
C ARG A 180 3.82 -4.88 15.32
N GLY A 181 4.68 -5.58 14.61
CA GLY A 181 5.38 -5.05 13.45
C GLY A 181 5.97 -6.15 12.56
N ASN A 182 6.54 -5.76 11.43
CA ASN A 182 7.33 -6.64 10.59
C ASN A 182 8.77 -6.70 11.11
N LEU A 183 9.31 -7.89 11.29
CA LEU A 183 10.68 -8.09 11.74
C LEU A 183 11.66 -8.08 10.58
N SER A 184 11.31 -8.78 9.51
CA SER A 184 12.19 -8.98 8.38
C SER A 184 11.41 -9.47 7.17
N PHE A 185 11.93 -9.17 5.98
CA PHE A 185 11.46 -9.78 4.73
C PHE A 185 12.65 -10.00 3.78
N THR A 186 12.50 -10.93 2.85
CA THR A 186 13.43 -11.17 1.76
C THR A 186 12.64 -11.25 0.46
N THR A 187 13.13 -10.60 -0.59
CA THR A 187 12.42 -10.43 -1.85
C THR A 187 12.99 -11.29 -2.95
N MET A 188 12.16 -12.16 -3.51
CA MET A 188 12.44 -13.01 -4.67
C MET A 188 12.47 -12.20 -5.97
N ASN A 189 13.46 -12.45 -6.81
CA ASN A 189 13.52 -11.97 -8.20
C ASN A 189 12.80 -12.98 -9.11
N MET A 190 11.49 -12.87 -9.26
CA MET A 190 10.70 -13.79 -10.10
C MET A 190 11.12 -13.79 -11.57
N PRO A 191 11.40 -12.62 -12.22
CA PRO A 191 11.86 -12.61 -13.60
C PRO A 191 13.10 -13.47 -13.84
N ARG A 192 14.08 -13.46 -12.93
CA ARG A 192 15.27 -14.31 -13.05
C ARG A 192 14.91 -15.79 -13.08
N LEU A 193 14.06 -16.25 -12.18
CA LEU A 193 13.61 -17.65 -12.15
C LEU A 193 12.92 -18.04 -13.46
N ALA A 194 12.10 -17.17 -14.01
CA ALA A 194 11.40 -17.38 -15.27
C ALA A 194 12.37 -17.43 -16.47
N ILE A 195 13.37 -16.51 -16.52
CA ILE A 195 14.40 -16.51 -17.56
C ILE A 195 15.22 -17.83 -17.51
N GLU A 196 15.69 -18.22 -16.34
CA GLU A 196 16.46 -19.46 -16.16
C GLU A 196 15.63 -20.71 -16.49
N ALA A 197 14.37 -20.72 -16.09
CA ALA A 197 13.44 -21.81 -16.44
C ALA A 197 13.22 -21.90 -17.96
N ARG A 198 13.05 -20.77 -18.64
CA ARG A 198 12.89 -20.73 -20.10
C ARG A 198 14.12 -21.23 -20.83
N ILE A 199 15.32 -20.75 -20.48
CA ILE A 199 16.60 -21.18 -21.06
C ILE A 199 16.78 -22.71 -20.87
N LYS A 200 16.50 -23.20 -19.65
CA LYS A 200 16.61 -24.64 -19.35
C LYS A 200 15.61 -25.46 -20.14
N ALA A 201 14.37 -25.01 -20.25
CA ALA A 201 13.34 -25.70 -21.00
C ALA A 201 13.70 -25.79 -22.51
N GLU A 202 14.23 -24.73 -23.09
CA GLU A 202 14.68 -24.71 -24.48
C GLU A 202 15.85 -25.67 -24.74
N SER A 203 16.70 -25.87 -23.74
CA SER A 203 17.81 -26.84 -23.84
C SER A 203 17.37 -28.31 -23.66
N LEU A 204 16.24 -28.56 -23.02
CA LEU A 204 15.75 -29.92 -22.71
C LEU A 204 14.68 -30.39 -23.70
N GLU A 205 14.00 -29.48 -24.39
CA GLU A 205 12.88 -29.80 -25.28
C GLU A 205 13.35 -29.93 -26.73
N GLU A 206 13.64 -31.17 -27.13
CA GLU A 206 14.17 -31.48 -28.46
C GLU A 206 13.18 -31.21 -29.60
N SER A 207 11.87 -31.19 -29.33
CA SER A 207 10.85 -30.98 -30.34
C SER A 207 10.82 -29.56 -30.93
N GLY A 208 11.39 -28.60 -30.22
CA GLY A 208 11.35 -27.17 -30.56
C GLY A 208 9.94 -26.56 -30.60
N LYS A 209 8.91 -27.31 -30.19
CA LYS A 209 7.53 -26.83 -30.18
C LYS A 209 7.30 -25.84 -29.04
N LYS A 210 6.78 -24.65 -29.39
CA LYS A 210 6.55 -23.56 -28.45
C LYS A 210 5.77 -24.02 -27.20
N GLU A 211 4.67 -24.75 -27.38
CA GLU A 211 3.79 -25.18 -26.29
C GLU A 211 4.50 -26.19 -25.35
N ALA A 212 5.37 -27.04 -25.88
CA ALA A 212 6.14 -27.98 -25.09
C ALA A 212 7.20 -27.26 -24.24
N ILE A 213 7.91 -26.29 -24.85
CA ILE A 213 8.88 -25.46 -24.15
C ILE A 213 8.18 -24.65 -23.05
N GLU A 214 7.04 -23.99 -23.33
CA GLU A 214 6.29 -23.21 -22.33
C GLU A 214 5.83 -24.07 -21.17
N ARG A 215 5.29 -25.25 -21.43
CA ARG A 215 4.89 -26.19 -20.37
C ARG A 215 6.09 -26.59 -19.50
N LYS A 216 7.22 -26.96 -20.12
CA LYS A 216 8.43 -27.35 -19.40
C LYS A 216 9.02 -26.17 -18.62
N ALA A 217 9.01 -24.99 -19.19
CA ALA A 217 9.46 -23.76 -18.51
C ALA A 217 8.59 -23.45 -17.28
N LYS A 218 7.26 -23.61 -17.38
CA LYS A 218 6.35 -23.45 -16.23
C LYS A 218 6.68 -24.45 -15.12
N GLU A 219 6.89 -25.74 -15.44
CA GLU A 219 7.25 -26.78 -14.45
C GLU A 219 8.53 -26.36 -13.68
N ILE A 220 9.61 -26.02 -14.41
CA ILE A 220 10.89 -25.63 -13.82
C ILE A 220 10.74 -24.33 -13.00
N PHE A 221 9.96 -23.38 -13.50
CA PHE A 221 9.70 -22.12 -12.79
C PHE A 221 8.99 -22.37 -11.45
N MET A 222 7.95 -23.21 -11.44
CA MET A 222 7.18 -23.53 -10.23
C MET A 222 8.04 -24.26 -9.19
N GLU A 223 8.86 -25.23 -9.60
CA GLU A 223 9.84 -25.89 -8.74
C GLU A 223 10.84 -24.89 -8.14
N SER A 224 11.31 -23.94 -8.94
CA SER A 224 12.25 -22.89 -8.49
C SER A 224 11.61 -21.91 -7.52
N VAL A 225 10.34 -21.54 -7.74
CA VAL A 225 9.57 -20.68 -6.81
C VAL A 225 9.39 -21.38 -5.47
N HIS A 226 9.04 -22.67 -5.47
CA HIS A 226 8.91 -23.47 -4.25
C HIS A 226 10.24 -23.50 -3.47
N ALA A 227 11.31 -24.00 -4.10
CA ALA A 227 12.63 -24.17 -3.47
C ALA A 227 13.19 -22.85 -2.93
N LEU A 228 13.04 -21.75 -3.71
CA LEU A 228 13.50 -20.44 -3.25
C LEU A 228 12.64 -19.88 -2.11
N SER A 229 11.35 -20.17 -2.09
CA SER A 229 10.46 -19.79 -0.97
C SER A 229 10.87 -20.47 0.32
N GLU A 230 11.21 -21.75 0.29
CA GLU A 230 11.75 -22.49 1.44
C GLU A 230 13.07 -21.90 1.93
N LEU A 231 14.01 -21.64 1.01
CA LEU A 231 15.31 -21.02 1.34
C LEU A 231 15.12 -19.65 2.00
N ILE A 232 14.21 -18.83 1.49
CA ILE A 232 13.85 -17.53 2.08
C ILE A 232 13.28 -17.72 3.48
N ALA A 233 12.39 -18.67 3.67
CA ALA A 233 11.79 -18.94 4.99
C ALA A 233 12.83 -19.38 6.02
N GLU A 234 13.75 -20.26 5.65
CA GLU A 234 14.89 -20.65 6.52
C GLU A 234 15.80 -19.46 6.83
N GLN A 235 16.10 -18.60 5.86
CA GLN A 235 16.88 -17.39 6.08
C GLN A 235 16.17 -16.42 7.03
N LEU A 236 14.86 -16.25 6.90
CA LEU A 236 14.06 -15.42 7.79
C LEU A 236 14.05 -15.98 9.22
N TYR A 237 13.96 -17.29 9.36
CA TYR A 237 14.08 -17.96 10.66
C TYR A 237 15.45 -17.73 11.30
N ALA A 238 16.53 -17.89 10.55
CA ALA A 238 17.88 -17.60 11.05
C ALA A 238 18.04 -16.15 11.51
N ARG A 239 17.47 -15.18 10.76
CA ARG A 239 17.45 -13.77 11.19
C ARG A 239 16.64 -13.57 12.48
N TYR A 240 15.49 -14.21 12.61
CA TYR A 240 14.70 -14.17 13.81
C TYR A 240 15.48 -14.71 15.01
N GLN A 241 16.19 -15.84 14.87
CA GLN A 241 17.02 -16.40 15.94
C GLN A 241 18.13 -15.44 16.38
N TYR A 242 18.71 -14.68 15.44
CA TYR A 242 19.67 -13.64 15.77
C TYR A 242 19.00 -12.43 16.45
N GLN A 243 17.90 -11.92 15.92
CA GLN A 243 17.22 -10.75 16.46
C GLN A 243 16.73 -10.95 17.88
N ARG A 244 16.26 -12.15 18.24
CA ARG A 244 15.77 -12.46 19.59
C ARG A 244 16.83 -12.39 20.69
N THR A 245 18.11 -12.41 20.35
CA THR A 245 19.22 -12.30 21.32
C THR A 245 19.52 -10.85 21.71
N ALA A 246 18.93 -9.87 21.03
CA ALA A 246 19.11 -8.46 21.36
C ALA A 246 18.53 -8.14 22.75
N LEU A 247 19.12 -7.17 23.45
CA LEU A 247 18.68 -6.77 24.77
C LEU A 247 17.59 -5.68 24.71
N ALA A 248 16.63 -5.73 25.63
CA ALA A 248 15.53 -4.77 25.69
C ALA A 248 16.01 -3.32 25.77
N ARG A 249 17.14 -3.05 26.45
CA ARG A 249 17.76 -1.71 26.52
C ARG A 249 18.21 -1.14 25.17
N GLN A 250 18.37 -1.97 24.15
CA GLN A 250 18.69 -1.50 22.78
C GLN A 250 17.47 -0.89 22.08
N PHE A 251 16.28 -1.13 22.61
CA PHE A 251 14.99 -0.64 22.12
C PHE A 251 14.18 0.05 23.23
N PRO A 252 14.73 1.11 23.88
CA PRO A 252 14.12 1.68 25.08
C PRO A 252 12.72 2.24 24.85
N PHE A 253 12.46 2.82 23.68
CA PHE A 253 11.13 3.33 23.34
C PHE A 253 10.13 2.20 23.11
N MET A 254 10.49 1.21 22.30
CA MET A 254 9.60 0.12 21.90
C MET A 254 9.26 -0.80 23.10
N MET A 255 10.26 -1.17 23.88
CA MET A 255 10.11 -2.10 25.00
C MET A 255 9.71 -1.36 26.28
N GLY A 256 10.38 -0.25 26.61
CA GLY A 256 10.13 0.48 27.86
C GLY A 256 8.75 1.15 27.96
N ASN A 257 8.12 1.46 26.83
CA ASN A 257 6.76 2.02 26.78
C ASN A 257 5.69 1.01 26.35
N ASP A 258 6.01 -0.29 26.31
CA ASP A 258 5.13 -1.37 25.85
C ASP A 258 4.50 -1.11 24.45
N VAL A 259 5.20 -0.36 23.59
CA VAL A 259 4.79 -0.12 22.21
C VAL A 259 4.82 -1.42 21.40
N TRP A 260 5.84 -2.26 21.67
CA TRP A 260 5.84 -3.65 21.23
C TRP A 260 5.18 -4.52 22.31
N LYS A 261 4.16 -5.27 21.89
CA LYS A 261 3.33 -6.08 22.79
C LYS A 261 4.16 -7.01 23.67
N GLY A 262 4.08 -6.83 24.99
CA GLY A 262 4.82 -7.59 26.01
C GLY A 262 6.20 -7.03 26.32
N GLY A 263 6.65 -5.99 25.61
CA GLY A 263 7.95 -5.36 25.83
C GLY A 263 8.10 -4.74 27.22
N GLY A 264 7.02 -4.10 27.73
CA GLY A 264 7.02 -3.46 29.06
C GLY A 264 7.20 -4.41 30.23
N LYS A 265 7.18 -5.73 30.01
CA LYS A 265 7.46 -6.75 31.04
C LYS A 265 8.95 -7.11 31.12
N LEU A 266 9.77 -6.64 30.18
CA LEU A 266 11.19 -6.97 30.13
C LEU A 266 12.01 -5.98 30.95
N SER A 267 12.99 -6.50 31.67
CA SER A 267 14.05 -5.70 32.27
C SER A 267 15.05 -5.24 31.19
N PRO A 268 15.77 -4.13 31.39
CA PRO A 268 16.69 -3.62 30.37
C PRO A 268 17.74 -4.61 29.85
N ASN A 269 18.18 -5.53 30.69
CA ASN A 269 19.19 -6.54 30.35
C ASN A 269 18.60 -7.89 29.90
N ASP A 270 17.28 -8.02 29.85
CA ASP A 270 16.63 -9.20 29.30
C ASP A 270 16.76 -9.20 27.77
N GLN A 271 16.90 -10.39 27.19
CA GLN A 271 16.78 -10.54 25.75
C GLN A 271 15.32 -10.29 25.32
N VAL A 272 15.13 -9.65 24.15
CA VAL A 272 13.78 -9.43 23.62
C VAL A 272 13.06 -10.74 23.29
N GLY A 273 13.82 -11.82 23.00
CA GLY A 273 13.37 -13.20 23.09
C GLY A 273 11.99 -13.45 22.48
N ASP A 274 11.10 -14.02 23.29
CA ASP A 274 9.79 -14.50 22.83
C ASP A 274 8.77 -13.38 22.52
N VAL A 275 8.97 -12.15 22.98
CA VAL A 275 8.07 -11.05 22.60
C VAL A 275 8.16 -10.75 21.10
N LEU A 276 9.28 -11.08 20.42
CA LEU A 276 9.41 -10.96 18.98
C LEU A 276 8.54 -11.93 18.18
N ARG A 277 8.01 -12.99 18.77
CA ARG A 277 7.05 -13.91 18.13
C ARG A 277 5.79 -13.19 17.65
N GLN A 278 5.49 -12.02 18.18
CA GLN A 278 4.39 -11.16 17.73
C GLN A 278 4.64 -10.54 16.33
N GLY A 279 5.89 -10.47 15.90
CA GLY A 279 6.27 -9.88 14.63
C GLY A 279 6.07 -10.82 13.43
N THR A 280 6.13 -10.26 12.21
CA THR A 280 5.96 -11.00 10.98
C THR A 280 7.27 -11.19 10.21
N LEU A 281 7.34 -12.28 9.46
CA LEU A 281 8.45 -12.65 8.57
C LEU A 281 7.91 -12.77 7.14
N GLY A 282 8.39 -11.92 6.22
CA GLY A 282 7.83 -11.75 4.89
C GLY A 282 8.62 -12.47 3.80
N ILE A 283 7.97 -13.40 3.08
CA ILE A 283 8.47 -13.94 1.81
C ILE A 283 7.98 -13.00 0.71
N GLY A 284 8.86 -12.12 0.24
CA GLY A 284 8.53 -11.10 -0.74
C GLY A 284 8.82 -11.51 -2.17
N PHE A 285 8.23 -10.81 -3.14
CA PHE A 285 8.53 -10.98 -4.56
C PHE A 285 8.30 -9.71 -5.36
N ILE A 286 8.96 -9.62 -6.51
CA ILE A 286 8.75 -8.58 -7.53
C ILE A 286 8.79 -9.17 -8.93
N GLY A 287 8.28 -8.41 -9.90
CA GLY A 287 8.42 -8.72 -11.33
C GLY A 287 7.47 -9.80 -11.83
N GLY A 288 6.28 -9.97 -11.21
CA GLY A 288 5.31 -10.98 -11.68
C GLY A 288 4.99 -10.82 -13.17
N HIS A 289 4.69 -9.60 -13.63
CA HIS A 289 4.48 -9.31 -15.06
C HIS A 289 5.69 -9.75 -15.91
N ASN A 290 6.90 -9.33 -15.52
CA ASN A 290 8.11 -9.62 -16.29
C ASN A 290 8.48 -11.11 -16.27
N ALA A 291 8.13 -11.85 -15.21
CA ALA A 291 8.26 -13.30 -15.18
C ALA A 291 7.34 -13.97 -16.22
N MET A 292 6.11 -13.51 -16.35
CA MET A 292 5.17 -14.03 -17.37
C MET A 292 5.63 -13.69 -18.78
N MET A 293 6.16 -12.48 -18.99
CA MET A 293 6.80 -12.10 -20.25
C MET A 293 7.97 -13.03 -20.60
N ALA A 294 8.80 -13.40 -19.62
CA ALA A 294 9.91 -14.34 -19.84
C ALA A 294 9.46 -15.75 -20.19
N LEU A 295 8.37 -16.24 -19.57
CA LEU A 295 7.83 -17.59 -19.82
C LEU A 295 7.07 -17.69 -21.16
N TYR A 296 6.25 -16.68 -21.47
CA TYR A 296 5.21 -16.78 -22.52
C TYR A 296 5.31 -15.69 -23.59
N GLY A 297 6.04 -14.61 -23.35
CA GLY A 297 6.00 -13.40 -24.18
C GLY A 297 4.70 -12.59 -24.00
N GLU A 298 3.93 -12.87 -22.97
CA GLU A 298 2.62 -12.27 -22.69
C GLU A 298 2.53 -11.89 -21.20
N GLY A 299 2.02 -10.68 -20.91
CA GLY A 299 1.75 -10.22 -19.55
C GLY A 299 0.40 -10.70 -19.02
N HIS A 300 0.25 -10.75 -17.70
CA HIS A 300 -0.96 -11.25 -17.02
C HIS A 300 -2.15 -10.27 -17.05
N ALA A 301 -2.00 -9.08 -17.60
CA ALA A 301 -3.10 -8.13 -17.79
C ALA A 301 -4.15 -8.67 -18.76
N HIS A 302 -3.71 -9.26 -19.87
CA HIS A 302 -4.56 -9.70 -20.99
C HIS A 302 -4.53 -11.21 -21.23
N SER A 303 -3.46 -11.91 -20.83
CA SER A 303 -3.34 -13.37 -20.98
C SER A 303 -3.83 -14.11 -19.74
N GLN A 304 -4.88 -14.92 -19.88
CA GLN A 304 -5.39 -15.75 -18.78
C GLN A 304 -4.37 -16.82 -18.35
N LYS A 305 -3.68 -17.43 -19.31
CA LYS A 305 -2.60 -18.39 -19.03
C LYS A 305 -1.49 -17.78 -18.16
N ALA A 306 -1.06 -16.55 -18.49
CA ALA A 306 -0.06 -15.84 -17.71
C ALA A 306 -0.60 -15.47 -16.31
N TRP A 307 -1.86 -15.03 -16.22
CA TRP A 307 -2.51 -14.71 -14.96
C TRP A 307 -2.61 -15.94 -14.06
N ASP A 308 -3.10 -17.07 -14.59
CA ASP A 308 -3.23 -18.33 -13.85
C ASP A 308 -1.88 -18.81 -13.32
N THR A 309 -0.83 -18.73 -14.15
CA THR A 309 0.53 -19.13 -13.74
C THR A 309 1.10 -18.24 -12.64
N LEU A 310 0.91 -16.92 -12.74
CA LEU A 310 1.35 -15.99 -11.70
C LEU A 310 0.59 -16.22 -10.39
N PHE A 311 -0.72 -16.42 -10.47
CA PHE A 311 -1.56 -16.68 -9.31
C PHE A 311 -1.18 -18.01 -8.63
N GLU A 312 -0.92 -19.06 -9.41
CA GLU A 312 -0.41 -20.35 -8.93
C GLU A 312 0.95 -20.20 -8.22
N ALA A 313 1.87 -19.45 -8.81
CA ALA A 313 3.19 -19.21 -8.22
C ALA A 313 3.10 -18.47 -6.86
N VAL A 314 2.28 -17.43 -6.76
CA VAL A 314 2.08 -16.71 -5.49
C VAL A 314 1.32 -17.56 -4.48
N THR A 315 0.40 -18.42 -4.94
CA THR A 315 -0.29 -19.39 -4.08
C THR A 315 0.69 -20.41 -3.51
N GLU A 316 1.65 -20.89 -4.30
CA GLU A 316 2.70 -21.79 -3.83
C GLU A 316 3.59 -21.12 -2.77
N MET A 317 3.97 -19.87 -2.97
CA MET A 317 4.68 -19.09 -1.95
C MET A 317 3.88 -18.99 -0.65
N ASN A 318 2.56 -18.77 -0.74
CA ASN A 318 1.68 -18.69 0.44
C ASN A 318 1.58 -20.02 1.17
N LYS A 319 1.54 -21.15 0.42
CA LYS A 319 1.54 -22.50 0.98
C LYS A 319 2.83 -22.75 1.78
N VAL A 320 4.00 -22.45 1.21
CA VAL A 320 5.28 -22.54 1.92
C VAL A 320 5.27 -21.66 3.18
N ALA A 321 4.78 -20.43 3.08
CA ALA A 321 4.67 -19.54 4.25
C ALA A 321 3.80 -20.14 5.36
N ASP A 322 2.68 -20.79 5.01
CA ASP A 322 1.80 -21.44 5.98
C ASP A 322 2.44 -22.72 6.60
N GLU A 323 3.17 -23.50 5.82
CA GLU A 323 3.96 -24.64 6.30
C GLU A 323 5.01 -24.21 7.32
N TYR A 324 5.79 -23.17 7.00
CA TYR A 324 6.82 -22.63 7.89
C TYR A 324 6.24 -21.92 9.12
N LYS A 325 5.07 -21.32 9.00
CA LYS A 325 4.29 -20.80 10.14
C LYS A 325 3.98 -21.91 11.14
N GLN A 326 3.51 -23.06 10.67
CA GLN A 326 3.23 -24.20 11.52
C GLN A 326 4.52 -24.84 12.08
N LYS A 327 5.56 -24.99 11.24
CA LYS A 327 6.84 -25.60 11.62
C LYS A 327 7.53 -24.85 12.77
N TYR A 328 7.59 -23.52 12.67
CA TYR A 328 8.32 -22.69 13.65
C TYR A 328 7.43 -21.93 14.63
N GLN A 329 6.12 -22.00 14.49
CA GLN A 329 5.15 -21.23 15.31
C GLN A 329 5.45 -19.72 15.29
N LEU A 330 5.75 -19.20 14.09
CA LEU A 330 6.06 -17.79 13.80
C LEU A 330 5.17 -17.27 12.67
N ASN A 331 4.99 -15.96 12.58
CA ASN A 331 4.09 -15.33 11.62
C ASN A 331 4.76 -15.16 10.25
N PHE A 332 4.95 -16.25 9.51
CA PHE A 332 5.34 -16.18 8.10
C PHE A 332 4.17 -15.77 7.24
N SER A 333 4.43 -14.98 6.19
CA SER A 333 3.43 -14.55 5.22
C SER A 333 4.07 -14.08 3.92
N VAL A 334 3.29 -14.09 2.82
CA VAL A 334 3.74 -13.53 1.54
C VAL A 334 3.53 -12.03 1.51
N LEU A 335 4.55 -11.29 1.07
CA LEU A 335 4.55 -9.85 0.91
C LEU A 335 4.64 -9.46 -0.57
N ALA A 336 3.69 -8.71 -1.06
CA ALA A 336 3.81 -8.00 -2.32
C ALA A 336 4.80 -6.83 -2.14
N THR A 337 6.09 -7.08 -2.36
CA THR A 337 7.17 -6.16 -1.99
C THR A 337 7.03 -4.81 -2.68
N PRO A 338 7.20 -3.69 -1.98
CA PRO A 338 7.26 -2.34 -2.56
C PRO A 338 8.60 -2.09 -3.27
N ALA A 339 8.91 -2.81 -4.25
CA ALA A 339 10.16 -2.98 -5.00
C ALA A 339 10.93 -1.69 -5.39
N GLU A 340 11.07 -0.74 -4.52
CA GLU A 340 11.65 0.58 -4.74
C GLU A 340 13.00 0.56 -5.48
N GLY A 341 14.11 0.44 -4.76
CA GLY A 341 15.44 0.33 -5.37
C GLY A 341 15.71 -1.03 -6.04
N LEU A 342 15.03 -2.10 -5.58
CA LEU A 342 15.23 -3.45 -6.12
C LEU A 342 14.73 -3.58 -7.56
N SER A 343 13.66 -2.89 -7.95
CA SER A 343 13.09 -2.97 -9.30
C SER A 343 14.15 -2.71 -10.37
N GLY A 344 14.85 -1.60 -10.29
CA GLY A 344 15.92 -1.28 -11.23
C GLY A 344 17.22 -2.06 -11.01
N ARG A 345 17.53 -2.41 -9.75
CA ARG A 345 18.74 -3.19 -9.45
C ARG A 345 18.67 -4.58 -10.07
N PHE A 346 17.56 -5.29 -9.89
CA PHE A 346 17.41 -6.63 -10.43
C PHE A 346 17.39 -6.63 -11.97
N THR A 347 16.69 -5.67 -12.59
CA THR A 347 16.69 -5.52 -14.04
C THR A 347 18.10 -5.35 -14.60
N ARG A 348 18.91 -4.45 -14.01
CA ARG A 348 20.29 -4.24 -14.44
C ARG A 348 21.17 -5.48 -14.25
N MET A 349 21.00 -6.21 -13.15
CA MET A 349 21.74 -7.45 -12.90
C MET A 349 21.41 -8.53 -13.93
N ASP A 350 20.12 -8.69 -14.24
CA ASP A 350 19.66 -9.70 -15.19
C ASP A 350 20.01 -9.33 -16.63
N ARG A 351 19.92 -8.05 -17.01
CA ARG A 351 20.42 -7.56 -18.30
C ARG A 351 21.90 -7.84 -18.51
N ARG A 352 22.73 -7.68 -17.47
CA ARG A 352 24.16 -8.00 -17.55
C ARG A 352 24.42 -9.49 -17.72
N LYS A 353 23.60 -10.35 -17.13
CA LYS A 353 23.79 -11.80 -17.14
C LYS A 353 23.21 -12.47 -18.38
N TYR A 354 22.03 -12.03 -18.83
CA TYR A 354 21.25 -12.71 -19.87
C TYR A 354 21.09 -11.87 -21.15
N GLY A 355 21.61 -10.65 -21.19
CA GLY A 355 21.41 -9.72 -22.30
C GLY A 355 20.03 -9.04 -22.27
N ILE A 356 19.65 -8.47 -23.42
CA ILE A 356 18.37 -7.79 -23.62
C ILE A 356 17.33 -8.84 -24.01
N ILE A 357 16.29 -8.98 -23.18
CA ILE A 357 15.12 -9.83 -23.42
C ILE A 357 13.90 -8.92 -23.53
N PRO A 358 13.20 -8.89 -24.70
CA PRO A 358 12.05 -8.01 -24.94
C PRO A 358 10.94 -8.20 -23.87
N GLY A 359 10.42 -7.10 -23.37
CA GLY A 359 9.40 -7.07 -22.32
C GLY A 359 9.90 -7.47 -20.92
N VAL A 360 11.18 -7.84 -20.78
CA VAL A 360 11.77 -8.29 -19.51
C VAL A 360 12.92 -7.39 -19.12
N THR A 361 14.12 -7.58 -19.73
CA THR A 361 15.33 -6.85 -19.35
C THR A 361 15.61 -5.61 -20.20
N ASP A 362 14.83 -5.33 -21.22
CA ASP A 362 14.88 -4.12 -22.03
C ASP A 362 14.30 -2.88 -21.30
N ASN A 363 13.54 -3.09 -20.23
CA ASN A 363 13.03 -2.05 -19.36
C ASN A 363 14.05 -1.59 -18.31
N ASP A 364 13.89 -0.38 -17.77
CA ASP A 364 14.75 0.15 -16.70
C ASP A 364 14.36 -0.36 -15.31
N TYR A 365 13.23 -1.06 -15.18
CA TYR A 365 12.69 -1.59 -13.93
C TYR A 365 11.88 -2.86 -14.18
N TYR A 366 11.75 -3.68 -13.13
CA TYR A 366 10.75 -4.74 -13.04
C TYR A 366 9.49 -4.20 -12.36
N VAL A 367 8.34 -4.65 -12.84
CA VAL A 367 7.03 -4.30 -12.28
C VAL A 367 6.93 -4.76 -10.83
N ASN A 368 6.26 -3.97 -9.99
CA ASN A 368 6.10 -4.32 -8.58
C ASN A 368 5.22 -5.57 -8.43
N SER A 369 5.68 -6.53 -7.64
CA SER A 369 4.92 -7.69 -7.18
C SER A 369 4.00 -8.29 -8.26
N PHE A 370 2.69 -8.33 -8.00
CA PHE A 370 1.64 -8.83 -8.89
C PHE A 370 0.98 -7.75 -9.75
N HIS A 371 1.41 -6.50 -9.66
CA HIS A 371 0.73 -5.42 -10.36
C HIS A 371 0.74 -5.64 -11.88
N VAL A 372 -0.34 -5.22 -12.52
CA VAL A 372 -0.37 -5.01 -13.97
C VAL A 372 0.69 -3.95 -14.33
N ASP A 373 1.39 -4.16 -15.44
CA ASP A 373 2.41 -3.20 -15.89
C ASP A 373 1.78 -1.81 -16.09
N VAL A 374 2.48 -0.79 -15.62
CA VAL A 374 2.03 0.61 -15.73
C VAL A 374 1.87 1.09 -17.17
N LYS A 375 2.43 0.36 -18.14
CA LYS A 375 2.31 0.62 -19.60
C LYS A 375 1.05 0.04 -20.23
N GLU A 376 0.37 -0.87 -19.53
CA GLU A 376 -0.78 -1.58 -20.11
C GLU A 376 -2.01 -0.70 -20.23
N PRO A 377 -2.60 -0.57 -21.43
CA PRO A 377 -3.87 0.14 -21.63
C PRO A 377 -5.03 -0.73 -21.14
N ILE A 378 -5.31 -0.68 -19.86
CA ILE A 378 -6.36 -1.45 -19.19
C ILE A 378 -7.32 -0.52 -18.48
N THR A 379 -8.62 -0.84 -18.46
CA THR A 379 -9.61 -0.07 -17.70
C THR A 379 -9.39 -0.22 -16.19
N ILE A 380 -9.81 0.78 -15.40
CA ILE A 380 -9.75 0.76 -13.94
C ILE A 380 -10.38 -0.53 -13.38
N THR A 381 -11.58 -0.85 -13.87
CA THR A 381 -12.33 -2.03 -13.38
C THR A 381 -11.62 -3.33 -13.69
N GLU A 382 -11.10 -3.49 -14.91
CA GLU A 382 -10.36 -4.70 -15.29
C GLU A 382 -9.06 -4.84 -14.50
N LYS A 383 -8.30 -3.73 -14.31
CA LYS A 383 -7.10 -3.73 -13.48
C LYS A 383 -7.40 -4.17 -12.05
N ILE A 384 -8.44 -3.61 -11.43
CA ILE A 384 -8.87 -3.98 -10.08
C ILE A 384 -9.25 -5.47 -10.03
N LYS A 385 -10.03 -5.98 -10.99
CA LYS A 385 -10.40 -7.41 -11.08
C LYS A 385 -9.19 -8.33 -11.22
N ARG A 386 -8.19 -7.94 -12.01
CA ARG A 386 -6.96 -8.74 -12.18
C ARG A 386 -6.11 -8.77 -10.92
N GLU A 387 -6.06 -7.70 -10.16
CA GLU A 387 -5.20 -7.59 -8.98
C GLU A 387 -5.88 -8.06 -7.67
N ALA A 388 -7.19 -7.92 -7.53
CA ALA A 388 -7.92 -8.22 -6.29
C ALA A 388 -7.69 -9.64 -5.73
N PRO A 389 -7.69 -10.73 -6.53
CA PRO A 389 -7.48 -12.08 -5.99
C PRO A 389 -6.12 -12.26 -5.32
N PHE A 390 -5.09 -11.53 -5.74
CA PHE A 390 -3.76 -11.60 -5.13
C PHE A 390 -3.72 -11.06 -3.70
N HIS A 391 -4.65 -10.17 -3.33
CA HIS A 391 -4.72 -9.61 -1.98
C HIS A 391 -4.98 -10.70 -0.93
N ALA A 392 -5.80 -11.70 -1.25
CA ALA A 392 -6.13 -12.79 -0.33
C ALA A 392 -4.93 -13.69 -0.01
N ILE A 393 -3.95 -13.79 -0.91
CA ILE A 393 -2.77 -14.66 -0.80
C ILE A 393 -1.46 -13.91 -0.49
N THR A 394 -1.49 -12.58 -0.43
CA THR A 394 -0.34 -11.74 -0.04
C THR A 394 -0.60 -11.09 1.32
N ARG A 395 -0.81 -11.90 2.35
CA ARG A 395 -1.25 -11.46 3.69
C ARG A 395 -0.21 -10.67 4.48
N GLY A 396 1.05 -10.68 4.06
CA GLY A 396 2.12 -9.85 4.63
C GLY A 396 2.07 -8.39 4.20
N GLY A 397 1.30 -8.10 3.17
CA GLY A 397 1.08 -6.74 2.67
C GLY A 397 0.85 -6.70 1.16
N HIS A 398 -0.06 -5.83 0.77
CA HIS A 398 -0.47 -5.60 -0.62
C HIS A 398 -1.09 -4.21 -0.75
N ILE A 399 -1.19 -3.74 -1.97
CA ILE A 399 -1.94 -2.54 -2.34
C ILE A 399 -2.25 -2.60 -3.84
N THR A 400 -3.39 -2.05 -4.26
CA THR A 400 -3.68 -1.77 -5.66
C THR A 400 -3.66 -0.26 -5.88
N TYR A 401 -2.97 0.18 -6.94
CA TYR A 401 -2.93 1.57 -7.38
C TYR A 401 -3.80 1.78 -8.61
N VAL A 402 -4.66 2.79 -8.54
CA VAL A 402 -5.38 3.32 -9.70
C VAL A 402 -4.75 4.64 -10.09
N GLU A 403 -4.41 4.78 -11.37
CA GLU A 403 -3.79 5.97 -11.92
C GLU A 403 -4.83 6.76 -12.73
N LEU A 404 -5.13 7.98 -12.29
CA LEU A 404 -6.07 8.86 -12.97
C LEU A 404 -5.34 9.90 -13.81
N ASP A 405 -6.00 10.27 -14.89
CA ASP A 405 -5.70 11.44 -15.68
C ASP A 405 -6.49 12.66 -15.20
N GLY A 406 -6.03 13.83 -15.56
CA GLY A 406 -6.76 15.07 -15.38
C GLY A 406 -6.91 15.53 -13.93
N GLU A 407 -7.87 16.43 -13.72
CA GLU A 407 -8.10 17.09 -12.45
C GLU A 407 -9.13 16.32 -11.59
N ALA A 408 -8.67 15.33 -10.84
CA ALA A 408 -9.50 14.57 -9.90
C ALA A 408 -10.26 15.48 -8.91
N GLN A 409 -9.71 16.65 -8.59
CA GLN A 409 -10.33 17.65 -7.72
C GLN A 409 -11.70 18.13 -8.22
N LYS A 410 -11.92 18.09 -9.54
CA LYS A 410 -13.20 18.49 -10.15
C LYS A 410 -14.22 17.34 -10.21
N ASN A 411 -13.82 16.11 -9.91
CA ASN A 411 -14.68 14.93 -10.02
C ASN A 411 -14.56 14.00 -8.82
N VAL A 412 -14.93 14.49 -7.64
CA VAL A 412 -14.94 13.69 -6.40
C VAL A 412 -15.88 12.48 -6.52
N LYS A 413 -16.96 12.61 -7.32
CA LYS A 413 -17.88 11.49 -7.59
C LYS A 413 -17.18 10.31 -8.26
N ALA A 414 -16.22 10.55 -9.15
CA ALA A 414 -15.40 9.49 -9.76
C ALA A 414 -14.54 8.77 -8.73
N ILE A 415 -13.93 9.49 -7.78
CA ILE A 415 -13.18 8.89 -6.68
C ILE A 415 -14.07 7.93 -5.88
N ALA A 416 -15.28 8.38 -5.48
CA ALA A 416 -16.21 7.53 -4.73
C ALA A 416 -16.63 6.28 -5.53
N LYS A 417 -16.81 6.39 -6.86
CA LYS A 417 -17.09 5.24 -7.72
C LYS A 417 -15.94 4.23 -7.78
N ILE A 418 -14.69 4.71 -7.85
CA ILE A 418 -13.51 3.84 -7.87
C ILE A 418 -13.39 3.10 -6.54
N VAL A 419 -13.59 3.80 -5.40
CA VAL A 419 -13.57 3.17 -4.07
C VAL A 419 -14.66 2.09 -3.97
N LYS A 420 -15.86 2.36 -4.54
CA LYS A 420 -16.91 1.33 -4.62
C LYS A 420 -16.48 0.12 -5.43
N VAL A 421 -15.87 0.30 -6.59
CA VAL A 421 -15.36 -0.83 -7.40
C VAL A 421 -14.32 -1.63 -6.61
N MET A 422 -13.41 -0.97 -5.89
CA MET A 422 -12.45 -1.64 -5.01
C MET A 422 -13.13 -2.46 -3.91
N HIS A 423 -14.18 -1.90 -3.30
CA HIS A 423 -14.99 -2.58 -2.29
C HIS A 423 -15.66 -3.84 -2.86
N ASP A 424 -16.34 -3.70 -3.98
CA ASP A 424 -17.12 -4.77 -4.59
C ASP A 424 -16.24 -5.92 -5.11
N GLU A 425 -15.06 -5.62 -5.64
CA GLU A 425 -14.12 -6.61 -6.17
C GLU A 425 -13.21 -7.22 -5.08
N GLY A 426 -13.34 -6.81 -3.83
CA GLY A 426 -12.63 -7.41 -2.70
C GLY A 426 -11.17 -6.98 -2.57
N ILE A 427 -10.84 -5.75 -2.98
CA ILE A 427 -9.54 -5.14 -2.67
C ILE A 427 -9.38 -4.98 -1.15
N GLY A 428 -8.26 -5.41 -0.59
CA GLY A 428 -7.98 -5.23 0.84
C GLY A 428 -7.45 -3.85 1.18
N TYR A 429 -6.68 -3.27 0.26
CA TYR A 429 -6.07 -1.95 0.43
C TYR A 429 -5.80 -1.33 -0.95
N GLY A 430 -6.30 -0.12 -1.16
CA GLY A 430 -6.20 0.58 -2.43
C GLY A 430 -5.80 2.04 -2.30
N SER A 431 -5.20 2.57 -3.34
CA SER A 431 -4.79 3.96 -3.47
C SER A 431 -5.18 4.51 -4.83
N ILE A 432 -5.54 5.77 -4.87
CA ILE A 432 -5.87 6.48 -6.10
C ILE A 432 -4.84 7.59 -6.27
N ASN A 433 -4.09 7.51 -7.36
CA ASN A 433 -3.05 8.46 -7.73
C ASN A 433 -3.53 9.36 -8.86
N HIS A 434 -3.18 10.62 -8.79
CA HIS A 434 -3.42 11.61 -9.84
C HIS A 434 -2.37 12.72 -9.73
N PRO A 435 -2.14 13.53 -10.78
CA PRO A 435 -1.25 14.67 -10.68
C PRO A 435 -1.79 15.72 -9.71
N VAL A 436 -0.92 16.22 -8.83
CA VAL A 436 -1.18 17.42 -8.01
C VAL A 436 0.02 18.34 -8.15
N ASP A 437 -0.11 19.34 -9.01
CA ASP A 437 0.96 20.28 -9.27
C ASP A 437 0.67 21.63 -8.60
N THR A 438 1.72 22.28 -8.11
CA THR A 438 1.62 23.60 -7.48
C THR A 438 2.64 24.55 -8.12
N CYS A 439 2.17 25.65 -8.68
CA CYS A 439 3.05 26.71 -9.15
C CYS A 439 3.70 27.42 -7.96
N GLN A 440 5.03 27.40 -7.89
CA GLN A 440 5.77 28.00 -6.80
C GLN A 440 5.79 29.54 -6.89
N ALA A 441 5.45 30.12 -8.05
CA ALA A 441 5.40 31.56 -8.24
C ALA A 441 4.07 32.19 -7.82
N CYS A 442 2.93 31.60 -8.20
CA CYS A 442 1.61 32.21 -7.95
C CYS A 442 0.67 31.35 -7.07
N GLY A 443 1.08 30.14 -6.66
CA GLY A 443 0.27 29.26 -5.82
C GLY A 443 -0.86 28.53 -6.56
N TYR A 444 -0.96 28.62 -7.90
CA TYR A 444 -1.97 27.85 -8.65
C TYR A 444 -1.78 26.36 -8.43
N LYS A 445 -2.88 25.64 -8.17
CA LYS A 445 -2.92 24.18 -7.98
C LYS A 445 -3.78 23.55 -9.06
N GLY A 446 -3.28 22.45 -9.64
CA GLY A 446 -3.98 21.71 -10.68
C GLY A 446 -3.04 20.81 -11.45
N VAL A 447 -3.43 20.36 -12.64
CA VAL A 447 -2.54 19.67 -13.57
C VAL A 447 -1.78 20.71 -14.39
N ILE A 448 -0.46 20.73 -14.26
CA ILE A 448 0.40 21.68 -14.98
C ILE A 448 1.36 20.86 -15.86
N TYR A 449 1.25 21.02 -17.18
CA TYR A 449 2.13 20.32 -18.11
C TYR A 449 3.51 20.98 -18.17
N ASP A 450 3.69 22.04 -18.90
CA ASP A 450 4.98 22.72 -19.07
C ASP A 450 5.09 23.98 -18.22
N LYS A 451 4.10 24.88 -18.34
CA LYS A 451 4.07 26.18 -17.68
C LYS A 451 2.76 26.40 -16.94
N CYS A 452 2.82 27.17 -15.88
CA CYS A 452 1.63 27.56 -15.12
C CYS A 452 0.62 28.27 -16.03
N PRO A 453 -0.65 27.84 -16.09
CA PRO A 453 -1.66 28.47 -16.95
C PRO A 453 -2.03 29.89 -16.49
N VAL A 454 -1.69 30.26 -15.25
CA VAL A 454 -2.02 31.58 -14.68
C VAL A 454 -0.88 32.57 -14.87
N CYS A 455 0.36 32.24 -14.50
CA CYS A 455 1.49 33.17 -14.50
C CYS A 455 2.63 32.81 -15.46
N GLN A 456 2.49 31.74 -16.24
CA GLN A 456 3.47 31.23 -17.20
C GLN A 456 4.83 30.81 -16.60
N SER A 457 4.94 30.73 -15.28
CA SER A 457 6.14 30.24 -14.60
C SER A 457 6.39 28.76 -14.87
N GLU A 458 7.66 28.40 -15.06
CA GLU A 458 8.14 27.01 -15.16
C GLU A 458 8.51 26.40 -13.79
N ASN A 459 8.53 27.24 -12.74
CA ASN A 459 8.83 26.78 -11.38
C ASN A 459 7.62 26.07 -10.77
N ILE A 460 7.51 24.77 -11.07
CA ILE A 460 6.37 23.91 -10.72
C ILE A 460 6.84 22.81 -9.79
N MET A 461 6.23 22.71 -8.63
CA MET A 461 6.33 21.53 -7.76
C MET A 461 5.34 20.48 -8.24
N ARG A 462 5.85 19.31 -8.65
CA ARG A 462 5.07 18.22 -9.23
C ARG A 462 4.92 17.10 -8.22
N MET A 463 3.86 17.13 -7.42
CA MET A 463 3.59 16.05 -6.50
C MET A 463 3.17 14.79 -7.26
N ARG A 464 3.94 13.73 -7.12
CA ARG A 464 3.72 12.43 -7.74
C ARG A 464 3.92 11.33 -6.72
N ARG A 465 3.24 10.22 -6.94
CA ARG A 465 3.36 9.03 -6.12
C ARG A 465 3.64 7.81 -6.96
N ILE A 466 4.67 7.07 -6.60
CA ILE A 466 4.98 5.74 -7.15
C ILE A 466 5.40 4.83 -6.01
N THR A 467 4.64 3.76 -5.81
CA THR A 467 4.87 2.81 -4.71
C THR A 467 5.00 3.51 -3.36
N GLY A 468 6.14 3.41 -2.68
CA GLY A 468 6.42 4.14 -1.44
C GLY A 468 6.97 5.56 -1.62
N TYR A 469 7.25 5.96 -2.87
CA TYR A 469 7.76 7.30 -3.17
C TYR A 469 6.63 8.30 -3.34
N LEU A 470 6.66 9.36 -2.56
CA LEU A 470 5.78 10.51 -2.68
C LEU A 470 6.62 11.75 -2.47
N THR A 471 6.69 12.62 -3.48
CA THR A 471 7.48 13.86 -3.42
C THR A 471 7.01 14.88 -4.45
N GLY A 472 7.29 16.13 -4.17
CA GLY A 472 7.18 17.25 -5.13
C GLY A 472 8.42 17.44 -5.99
N ASP A 473 9.52 16.71 -5.71
CA ASP A 473 10.78 16.79 -6.46
C ASP A 473 11.18 15.40 -6.97
N LEU A 474 10.90 15.12 -8.25
CA LEU A 474 11.22 13.87 -8.90
C LEU A 474 12.73 13.63 -9.07
N SER A 475 13.57 14.67 -8.94
CA SER A 475 15.02 14.52 -9.03
C SER A 475 15.60 13.66 -7.90
N THR A 476 14.92 13.63 -6.76
CA THR A 476 15.28 12.81 -5.60
C THR A 476 15.00 11.32 -5.78
N TRP A 477 14.22 10.94 -6.79
CA TRP A 477 13.89 9.56 -7.06
C TRP A 477 15.05 8.83 -7.76
N ASN A 478 15.17 7.53 -7.52
CA ASN A 478 16.11 6.72 -8.29
C ASN A 478 15.66 6.61 -9.77
N SER A 479 16.60 6.27 -10.66
CA SER A 479 16.38 6.25 -12.12
C SER A 479 15.23 5.31 -12.53
N ALA A 480 15.08 4.16 -11.86
CA ALA A 480 14.03 3.20 -12.16
C ALA A 480 12.63 3.76 -11.85
N LYS A 481 12.47 4.48 -10.73
CA LYS A 481 11.19 5.09 -10.36
C LYS A 481 10.83 6.29 -11.23
N ARG A 482 11.81 7.05 -11.70
CA ARG A 482 11.59 8.09 -12.71
C ARG A 482 11.16 7.49 -14.06
N ALA A 483 11.74 6.35 -14.44
CA ALA A 483 11.33 5.64 -15.65
C ALA A 483 9.88 5.12 -15.53
N GLU A 484 9.56 4.48 -14.41
CA GLU A 484 8.20 3.97 -14.15
C GLU A 484 7.14 5.07 -14.16
N GLU A 485 7.45 6.25 -13.61
CA GLU A 485 6.53 7.40 -13.65
C GLU A 485 6.33 7.93 -15.08
N ARG A 486 7.41 8.05 -15.84
CA ARG A 486 7.35 8.50 -17.24
C ARG A 486 6.55 7.54 -18.12
N ASP A 487 6.71 6.24 -17.90
CA ASP A 487 6.12 5.19 -18.73
C ASP A 487 4.63 4.92 -18.40
N ARG A 488 4.13 5.51 -17.33
CA ARG A 488 2.81 5.26 -16.78
C ARG A 488 1.69 5.69 -17.71
N VAL A 489 0.82 4.73 -18.07
CA VAL A 489 -0.44 4.98 -18.78
C VAL A 489 -1.51 5.34 -17.74
N LYS A 490 -2.40 6.25 -18.11
CA LYS A 490 -3.55 6.63 -17.28
C LYS A 490 -4.72 5.67 -17.54
N HIS A 491 -5.41 5.30 -16.48
CA HIS A 491 -6.60 4.47 -16.55
C HIS A 491 -7.82 5.38 -16.71
N GLY A 492 -8.35 5.45 -17.91
CA GLY A 492 -9.52 6.28 -18.27
C GLY A 492 -10.78 5.46 -18.51
#